data_9620a67dd6b7be7d8e1e7e5055c5b368
#
_entry.id   9620a67dd6b7be7d8e1e7e5055c5b368
#
_cell.length_a   1.000
_cell.length_b   1.000
_cell.length_c   1.000
_cell.angle_alpha   90.00
_cell.angle_beta   90.00
_cell.angle_gamma   90.00
#
_symmetry.space_group_name_H-M   'P 1'
#
loop_
_entity.id
_entity.type
_entity.pdbx_description
1 polymer ?
#
loop_
_entity_poly.entity_id
_entity_poly.type
_entity_poly.pdbx_seq_one_letter_code
_entity_poly.pdbx_strand_id
1 'polypeptide(L)'
;KPLWGYADCHAQILGPPDTYPLNQNSDVKIDTYSTEEYAKFREDKNINRTVLVQPEHYGTDNSCLLDAISSLYPHPGDDDTFQIKGIAKIESNLEDEKLESLANLGVVGAKFEMRRGFSGLSWDEADRLAWRINDLGWTVELYIDGSDIHEVEKNINSWPGWVVFPHLAQFQRTVTTQQRGFTSLTRLIDRDKAWVKISAPYILSPNNNLDDQEVTEIITA
;
A
#
# COMPACT_ATOMS: atom_id res chain seq x y z
N LYS A 1 15.76 0.50 -22.29
CA LYS A 1 14.78 -0.13 -21.37
C LYS A 1 15.51 -1.22 -20.61
N PRO A 2 15.30 -1.39 -19.28
CA PRO A 2 15.90 -2.49 -18.55
C PRO A 2 15.39 -3.83 -19.10
N LEU A 3 16.27 -4.82 -19.18
CA LEU A 3 15.94 -6.17 -19.66
C LEU A 3 14.87 -6.87 -18.81
N TRP A 4 14.76 -6.46 -17.53
CA TRP A 4 13.89 -7.06 -16.52
C TRP A 4 12.56 -6.32 -16.32
N GLY A 5 12.26 -5.31 -17.15
CA GLY A 5 11.09 -4.44 -16.98
C GLY A 5 11.13 -3.57 -15.73
N TYR A 6 9.98 -2.98 -15.41
CA TYR A 6 9.78 -2.17 -14.22
C TYR A 6 8.86 -2.86 -13.22
N ALA A 7 8.86 -2.38 -11.98
CA ALA A 7 7.91 -2.78 -10.95
C ALA A 7 7.00 -1.58 -10.60
N ASP A 8 5.69 -1.79 -10.66
CA ASP A 8 4.72 -0.87 -10.06
C ASP A 8 4.39 -1.39 -8.67
N CYS A 9 4.82 -0.67 -7.65
CA CYS A 9 4.65 -1.09 -6.26
C CYS A 9 3.37 -0.58 -5.61
N HIS A 10 2.52 0.18 -6.34
CA HIS A 10 1.29 0.72 -5.78
C HIS A 10 0.25 1.03 -6.87
N ALA A 11 -0.43 0.03 -7.35
CA ALA A 11 -1.58 0.18 -8.24
C ALA A 11 -2.88 -0.18 -7.51
N GLN A 12 -3.99 0.37 -7.97
CA GLN A 12 -5.33 0.05 -7.47
C GLN A 12 -6.24 -0.24 -8.65
N ILE A 13 -7.08 -1.26 -8.52
CA ILE A 13 -8.14 -1.57 -9.49
C ILE A 13 -9.47 -1.15 -8.87
N LEU A 14 -10.27 -0.45 -9.66
CA LEU A 14 -11.60 0.02 -9.30
C LEU A 14 -12.60 -0.56 -10.31
N GLY A 15 -13.16 -1.70 -9.95
CA GLY A 15 -14.11 -2.42 -10.78
C GLY A 15 -15.49 -1.74 -10.87
N PRO A 16 -16.38 -2.24 -11.74
CA PRO A 16 -17.70 -1.68 -11.91
C PRO A 16 -18.52 -1.80 -10.61
N PRO A 17 -19.23 -0.74 -10.20
CA PRO A 17 -19.96 -0.70 -8.93
C PRO A 17 -21.07 -1.76 -8.80
N ASP A 18 -21.62 -2.21 -9.93
CA ASP A 18 -22.63 -3.27 -9.95
C ASP A 18 -22.05 -4.64 -9.54
N THR A 19 -20.75 -4.86 -9.75
CA THR A 19 -20.04 -6.09 -9.37
C THR A 19 -19.33 -5.95 -8.04
N TYR A 20 -18.72 -4.80 -7.79
CA TYR A 20 -17.97 -4.50 -6.58
C TYR A 20 -18.57 -3.27 -5.89
N PRO A 21 -19.57 -3.47 -5.03
CA PRO A 21 -20.26 -2.38 -4.36
C PRO A 21 -19.28 -1.65 -3.42
N LEU A 22 -19.35 -0.33 -3.44
CA LEU A 22 -18.59 0.50 -2.55
C LEU A 22 -19.11 0.36 -1.11
N ASN A 23 -18.21 0.46 -0.14
CA ASN A 23 -18.59 0.49 1.26
C ASN A 23 -19.55 1.68 1.50
N GLN A 24 -20.64 1.46 2.22
CA GLN A 24 -21.81 2.33 2.35
C GLN A 24 -21.55 3.78 2.81
N ASN A 25 -20.32 4.11 3.19
CA ASN A 25 -19.93 5.45 3.65
C ASN A 25 -19.32 6.36 2.58
N SER A 26 -19.32 5.95 1.31
CA SER A 26 -18.76 6.78 0.23
C SER A 26 -19.87 7.30 -0.69
N ASP A 27 -20.34 8.53 -0.45
CA ASP A 27 -21.17 9.28 -1.42
C ASP A 27 -20.34 9.78 -2.63
N VAL A 28 -19.11 9.34 -2.76
CA VAL A 28 -18.18 9.80 -3.79
C VAL A 28 -18.38 8.97 -5.05
N LYS A 29 -18.73 9.63 -6.16
CA LYS A 29 -18.66 9.01 -7.47
C LYS A 29 -17.19 8.74 -7.81
N ILE A 30 -16.83 7.47 -7.93
CA ILE A 30 -15.48 7.04 -8.24
C ILE A 30 -15.46 6.61 -9.70
N ASP A 31 -14.48 7.10 -10.44
CA ASP A 31 -14.22 6.61 -11.78
C ASP A 31 -13.64 5.18 -11.69
N THR A 32 -14.16 4.29 -12.50
CA THR A 32 -13.63 2.92 -12.60
C THR A 32 -12.26 2.93 -13.27
N TYR A 33 -11.41 1.99 -12.85
CA TYR A 33 -10.14 1.70 -13.50
C TYR A 33 -9.98 0.18 -13.56
N SER A 34 -10.26 -0.38 -14.73
CA SER A 34 -10.40 -1.82 -14.91
C SER A 34 -9.06 -2.56 -14.99
N THR A 35 -9.11 -3.87 -14.86
CA THR A 35 -7.95 -4.75 -15.07
C THR A 35 -7.41 -4.66 -16.49
N GLU A 36 -8.28 -4.50 -17.50
CA GLU A 36 -7.90 -4.36 -18.91
C GLU A 36 -7.16 -3.03 -19.17
N GLU A 37 -7.65 -1.93 -18.58
CA GLU A 37 -6.98 -0.63 -18.67
C GLU A 37 -5.60 -0.68 -18.02
N TYR A 38 -5.52 -1.31 -16.84
CA TYR A 38 -4.24 -1.49 -16.16
C TYR A 38 -3.30 -2.44 -16.92
N ALA A 39 -3.79 -3.53 -17.49
CA ALA A 39 -2.99 -4.44 -18.31
C ALA A 39 -2.34 -3.70 -19.49
N LYS A 40 -3.12 -2.88 -20.20
CA LYS A 40 -2.62 -2.03 -21.28
C LYS A 40 -1.57 -1.02 -20.79
N PHE A 41 -1.83 -0.36 -19.67
CA PHE A 41 -0.86 0.57 -19.07
C PHE A 41 0.47 -0.13 -18.74
N ARG A 42 0.42 -1.33 -18.15
CA ARG A 42 1.61 -2.14 -17.84
C ARG A 42 2.42 -2.48 -19.09
N GLU A 43 1.75 -2.92 -20.15
CA GLU A 43 2.38 -3.24 -21.43
C GLU A 43 3.08 -2.00 -22.02
N ASP A 44 2.37 -0.88 -22.11
CA ASP A 44 2.90 0.40 -22.60
C ASP A 44 4.13 0.87 -21.82
N LYS A 45 4.17 0.63 -20.51
CA LYS A 45 5.24 1.05 -19.61
C LYS A 45 6.31 -0.01 -19.37
N ASN A 46 6.18 -1.20 -19.92
CA ASN A 46 7.09 -2.34 -19.70
C ASN A 46 7.17 -2.71 -18.19
N ILE A 47 6.02 -2.75 -17.53
CA ILE A 47 5.89 -3.13 -16.11
C ILE A 47 5.65 -4.65 -16.03
N ASN A 48 6.61 -5.38 -15.47
CA ASN A 48 6.53 -6.84 -15.33
C ASN A 48 6.09 -7.29 -13.94
N ARG A 49 6.30 -6.46 -12.94
CA ARG A 49 5.95 -6.75 -11.55
C ARG A 49 4.99 -5.71 -11.01
N THR A 50 3.96 -6.16 -10.32
CA THR A 50 2.92 -5.28 -9.79
C THR A 50 2.55 -5.68 -8.38
N VAL A 51 2.39 -4.68 -7.51
CA VAL A 51 1.70 -4.82 -6.24
C VAL A 51 0.39 -4.04 -6.33
N LEU A 52 -0.72 -4.78 -6.34
CA LEU A 52 -2.06 -4.21 -6.24
C LEU A 52 -2.38 -3.96 -4.77
N VAL A 53 -2.90 -2.78 -4.46
CA VAL A 53 -3.25 -2.40 -3.09
C VAL A 53 -4.76 -2.23 -2.98
N GLN A 54 -5.35 -2.78 -1.94
CA GLN A 54 -6.78 -2.67 -1.67
C GLN A 54 -7.23 -1.21 -1.61
N PRO A 55 -8.15 -0.77 -2.49
CA PRO A 55 -8.73 0.55 -2.41
C PRO A 55 -9.53 0.74 -1.11
N GLU A 56 -9.46 1.93 -0.51
CA GLU A 56 -10.18 2.23 0.73
C GLU A 56 -11.70 2.10 0.57
N HIS A 57 -12.18 2.37 -0.62
CA HIS A 57 -13.61 2.36 -0.96
C HIS A 57 -14.30 1.00 -0.82
N TYR A 58 -13.55 -0.09 -0.86
CA TYR A 58 -14.09 -1.46 -0.66
C TYR A 58 -13.94 -1.96 0.77
N GLY A 59 -13.29 -1.19 1.66
CA GLY A 59 -13.05 -1.64 3.03
C GLY A 59 -12.31 -2.97 3.07
N THR A 60 -12.83 -3.94 3.83
CA THR A 60 -12.27 -5.29 3.98
C THR A 60 -12.80 -6.31 2.96
N ASP A 61 -13.65 -5.89 2.02
CA ASP A 61 -14.04 -6.72 0.87
C ASP A 61 -12.95 -6.70 -0.20
N ASN A 62 -12.09 -7.71 -0.20
CA ASN A 62 -10.97 -7.84 -1.11
C ASN A 62 -11.34 -8.54 -2.45
N SER A 63 -12.62 -8.75 -2.77
CA SER A 63 -13.04 -9.50 -3.96
C SER A 63 -12.48 -8.87 -5.25
N CYS A 64 -12.59 -7.55 -5.42
CA CYS A 64 -12.06 -6.84 -6.58
C CYS A 64 -10.53 -7.00 -6.71
N LEU A 65 -9.80 -6.92 -5.59
CA LEU A 65 -8.35 -7.13 -5.54
C LEU A 65 -7.97 -8.56 -5.98
N LEU A 66 -8.66 -9.56 -5.46
CA LEU A 66 -8.36 -10.97 -5.74
C LEU A 66 -8.69 -11.35 -7.18
N ASP A 67 -9.83 -10.87 -7.71
CA ASP A 67 -10.20 -11.06 -9.10
C ASP A 67 -9.20 -10.37 -10.05
N ALA A 68 -8.72 -9.18 -9.68
CA ALA A 68 -7.69 -8.48 -10.44
C ALA A 68 -6.36 -9.23 -10.42
N ILE A 69 -5.91 -9.77 -9.28
CA ILE A 69 -4.72 -10.62 -9.20
C ILE A 69 -4.88 -11.82 -10.14
N SER A 70 -6.00 -12.52 -10.06
CA SER A 70 -6.27 -13.70 -10.87
C SER A 70 -6.30 -13.39 -12.38
N SER A 71 -6.95 -12.28 -12.76
CA SER A 71 -7.10 -11.86 -14.17
C SER A 71 -5.79 -11.39 -14.79
N LEU A 72 -4.92 -10.77 -13.99
CA LEU A 72 -3.63 -10.25 -14.43
C LEU A 72 -2.49 -11.26 -14.27
N TYR A 73 -2.77 -12.44 -13.72
CA TYR A 73 -1.76 -13.48 -13.56
C TYR A 73 -1.23 -13.91 -14.93
N PRO A 74 0.07 -14.21 -15.05
CA PRO A 74 0.64 -14.60 -16.34
C PRO A 74 -0.06 -15.84 -16.90
N HIS A 75 -0.36 -15.80 -18.20
CA HIS A 75 -0.86 -16.96 -18.91
C HIS A 75 0.29 -17.97 -19.17
N PRO A 76 -0.03 -19.26 -19.36
CA PRO A 76 0.98 -20.25 -19.72
C PRO A 76 1.79 -19.79 -20.94
N GLY A 77 3.09 -19.59 -20.76
CA GLY A 77 3.98 -19.08 -21.79
C GLY A 77 4.49 -17.65 -21.58
N ASP A 78 3.98 -16.95 -20.60
CA ASP A 78 4.55 -15.66 -20.18
C ASP A 78 5.91 -15.86 -19.48
N ASP A 79 6.73 -14.81 -19.52
CA ASP A 79 8.04 -14.80 -18.88
C ASP A 79 7.89 -14.94 -17.35
N ASP A 80 8.67 -15.81 -16.73
CA ASP A 80 8.73 -16.02 -15.27
C ASP A 80 9.04 -14.74 -14.46
N THR A 81 9.47 -13.69 -15.15
CA THR A 81 9.68 -12.37 -14.51
C THR A 81 8.40 -11.63 -14.22
N PHE A 82 7.27 -12.10 -14.77
CA PHE A 82 5.97 -11.47 -14.59
C PHE A 82 5.34 -11.88 -13.27
N GLN A 83 5.10 -10.91 -12.38
CA GLN A 83 4.55 -11.18 -11.04
C GLN A 83 3.49 -10.16 -10.65
N ILE A 84 2.38 -10.67 -10.11
CA ILE A 84 1.31 -9.87 -9.48
C ILE A 84 1.18 -10.31 -8.03
N LYS A 85 1.16 -9.34 -7.12
CA LYS A 85 0.95 -9.54 -5.69
C LYS A 85 -0.08 -8.54 -5.16
N GLY A 86 -0.70 -8.85 -4.03
CA GLY A 86 -1.72 -8.01 -3.41
C GLY A 86 -1.36 -7.58 -2.00
N ILE A 87 -1.81 -6.38 -1.63
CA ILE A 87 -1.90 -5.89 -0.25
C ILE A 87 -3.37 -5.77 0.09
N ALA A 88 -3.86 -6.63 0.97
CA ALA A 88 -5.26 -6.69 1.36
C ALA A 88 -5.56 -5.77 2.56
N LYS A 89 -6.81 -5.31 2.71
CA LYS A 89 -7.29 -4.74 3.97
C LYS A 89 -8.07 -5.81 4.70
N ILE A 90 -7.70 -6.10 5.94
CA ILE A 90 -8.25 -7.21 6.73
C ILE A 90 -8.68 -6.73 8.11
N GLU A 91 -9.62 -7.45 8.71
CA GLU A 91 -10.03 -7.25 10.09
C GLU A 91 -9.01 -7.89 11.05
N SER A 92 -8.85 -7.30 12.23
CA SER A 92 -7.88 -7.77 13.24
C SER A 92 -8.15 -9.19 13.74
N ASN A 93 -9.41 -9.63 13.68
CA ASN A 93 -9.89 -10.92 14.15
C ASN A 93 -10.13 -11.94 13.02
N LEU A 94 -9.66 -11.66 11.79
CA LEU A 94 -9.79 -12.59 10.68
C LEU A 94 -9.17 -13.95 11.05
N GLU A 95 -9.87 -15.04 10.77
CA GLU A 95 -9.44 -16.42 11.05
C GLU A 95 -8.17 -16.77 10.28
N ASP A 96 -7.30 -17.61 10.87
CA ASP A 96 -5.99 -17.96 10.29
C ASP A 96 -6.16 -18.70 8.95
N GLU A 97 -7.18 -19.56 8.83
CA GLU A 97 -7.49 -20.26 7.57
C GLU A 97 -7.82 -19.30 6.43
N LYS A 98 -8.46 -18.16 6.75
CA LYS A 98 -8.75 -17.12 5.77
C LYS A 98 -7.50 -16.32 5.40
N LEU A 99 -6.60 -16.07 6.36
CA LEU A 99 -5.30 -15.46 6.09
C LEU A 99 -4.46 -16.34 5.16
N GLU A 100 -4.39 -17.65 5.42
CA GLU A 100 -3.72 -18.60 4.55
C GLU A 100 -4.34 -18.68 3.15
N SER A 101 -5.66 -18.63 3.07
CA SER A 101 -6.37 -18.57 1.78
C SER A 101 -6.00 -17.33 0.98
N LEU A 102 -5.95 -16.15 1.60
CA LEU A 102 -5.51 -14.92 0.95
C LEU A 102 -4.03 -15.01 0.49
N ALA A 103 -3.15 -15.59 1.29
CA ALA A 103 -1.75 -15.82 0.93
C ALA A 103 -1.64 -16.71 -0.33
N ASN A 104 -2.40 -17.80 -0.38
CA ASN A 104 -2.44 -18.70 -1.54
C ASN A 104 -2.98 -18.02 -2.81
N LEU A 105 -3.80 -16.98 -2.67
CA LEU A 105 -4.32 -16.17 -3.77
C LEU A 105 -3.39 -15.01 -4.17
N GLY A 106 -2.19 -14.93 -3.60
CA GLY A 106 -1.17 -13.95 -4.00
C GLY A 106 -1.08 -12.71 -3.13
N VAL A 107 -1.79 -12.66 -2.01
CA VAL A 107 -1.63 -11.58 -1.03
C VAL A 107 -0.30 -11.76 -0.29
N VAL A 108 0.46 -10.68 -0.13
CA VAL A 108 1.79 -10.65 0.50
C VAL A 108 1.92 -9.58 1.58
N GLY A 109 0.84 -8.95 1.96
CA GLY A 109 0.84 -7.95 3.02
C GLY A 109 -0.55 -7.44 3.35
N ALA A 110 -0.62 -6.70 4.43
CA ALA A 110 -1.87 -6.11 4.91
C ALA A 110 -1.74 -4.59 5.07
N LYS A 111 -2.79 -3.89 4.65
CA LYS A 111 -2.97 -2.45 4.82
C LYS A 111 -3.46 -2.17 6.23
N PHE A 112 -2.67 -1.41 7.00
CA PHE A 112 -3.03 -0.91 8.33
C PHE A 112 -3.42 0.56 8.21
N GLU A 113 -4.72 0.84 8.30
CA GLU A 113 -5.23 2.21 8.30
C GLU A 113 -5.23 2.75 9.73
N MET A 114 -4.31 3.67 10.02
CA MET A 114 -4.09 4.23 11.36
C MET A 114 -4.24 5.76 11.38
N ARG A 115 -4.67 6.36 10.26
CA ARG A 115 -4.89 7.82 10.19
C ARG A 115 -6.09 8.23 11.03
N ARG A 116 -5.96 9.36 11.70
CA ARG A 116 -7.05 9.94 12.51
C ARG A 116 -8.27 10.24 11.62
N GLY A 117 -9.45 9.85 12.10
CA GLY A 117 -10.71 10.08 11.38
C GLY A 117 -11.08 8.98 10.36
N PHE A 118 -10.26 7.98 10.18
CA PHE A 118 -10.58 6.79 9.40
C PHE A 118 -10.96 5.63 10.33
N SER A 119 -11.87 4.77 9.87
CA SER A 119 -12.15 3.51 10.54
C SER A 119 -11.02 2.53 10.26
N GLY A 120 -10.22 2.26 11.26
CA GLY A 120 -9.05 1.41 11.14
C GLY A 120 -8.84 0.57 12.40
N LEU A 121 -7.63 0.05 12.54
CA LEU A 121 -7.21 -0.73 13.70
C LEU A 121 -6.88 0.19 14.89
N SER A 122 -7.12 -0.28 16.10
CA SER A 122 -6.43 0.25 17.27
C SER A 122 -4.95 -0.19 17.27
N TRP A 123 -4.09 0.51 18.02
CA TRP A 123 -2.68 0.13 18.11
C TRP A 123 -2.48 -1.27 18.71
N ASP A 124 -3.29 -1.66 19.69
CA ASP A 124 -3.26 -3.01 20.27
C ASP A 124 -3.67 -4.10 19.28
N GLU A 125 -4.60 -3.81 18.37
CA GLU A 125 -4.97 -4.71 17.30
C GLU A 125 -3.87 -4.79 16.24
N ALA A 126 -3.31 -3.65 15.86
CA ALA A 126 -2.21 -3.56 14.91
C ALA A 126 -0.98 -4.35 15.41
N ASP A 127 -0.63 -4.21 16.69
CA ASP A 127 0.47 -4.96 17.30
C ASP A 127 0.24 -6.48 17.19
N ARG A 128 -0.93 -6.98 17.56
CA ARG A 128 -1.25 -8.41 17.45
C ARG A 128 -1.28 -8.90 16.00
N LEU A 129 -1.88 -8.12 15.13
CA LEU A 129 -2.03 -8.48 13.71
C LEU A 129 -0.68 -8.50 13.00
N ALA A 130 0.23 -7.57 13.30
CA ALA A 130 1.57 -7.53 12.73
C ALA A 130 2.36 -8.82 13.00
N TRP A 131 2.23 -9.39 14.20
CA TRP A 131 2.83 -10.69 14.53
C TRP A 131 2.19 -11.84 13.75
N ARG A 132 0.86 -11.91 13.70
CA ARG A 132 0.14 -12.98 12.99
C ARG A 132 0.46 -13.02 11.50
N ILE A 133 0.46 -11.87 10.82
CA ILE A 133 0.74 -11.83 9.38
C ILE A 133 2.21 -12.06 9.03
N ASN A 134 3.12 -11.81 9.99
CA ASN A 134 4.54 -12.11 9.79
C ASN A 134 4.81 -13.61 9.64
N ASP A 135 4.04 -14.48 10.30
CA ASP A 135 4.16 -15.93 10.17
C ASP A 135 3.87 -16.41 8.73
N LEU A 136 3.13 -15.60 7.95
CA LEU A 136 2.88 -15.81 6.52
C LEU A 136 3.94 -15.13 5.63
N GLY A 137 4.95 -14.48 6.20
CA GLY A 137 5.93 -13.70 5.47
C GLY A 137 5.37 -12.38 4.89
N TRP A 138 4.23 -11.90 5.39
CA TRP A 138 3.60 -10.67 4.91
C TRP A 138 4.24 -9.41 5.48
N THR A 139 4.15 -8.32 4.72
CA THR A 139 4.54 -6.98 5.16
C THR A 139 3.34 -6.20 5.68
N VAL A 140 3.61 -5.24 6.58
CA VAL A 140 2.62 -4.21 6.96
C VAL A 140 2.76 -3.03 6.01
N GLU A 141 1.70 -2.63 5.33
CA GLU A 141 1.63 -1.34 4.65
C GLU A 141 0.88 -0.35 5.54
N LEU A 142 1.63 0.56 6.17
CA LEU A 142 1.13 1.43 7.24
C LEU A 142 0.71 2.79 6.72
N TYR A 143 -0.56 3.10 6.83
CA TYR A 143 -1.17 4.40 6.52
C TYR A 143 -1.29 5.21 7.80
N ILE A 144 -0.45 6.20 7.95
CA ILE A 144 -0.40 7.12 9.09
C ILE A 144 0.02 8.51 8.58
N ASP A 145 -0.36 9.57 9.28
CA ASP A 145 0.27 10.87 9.05
C ASP A 145 1.74 10.79 9.46
N GLY A 146 2.64 11.07 8.53
CA GLY A 146 4.08 11.02 8.78
C GLY A 146 4.52 11.87 9.97
N SER A 147 3.79 12.95 10.26
CA SER A 147 4.03 13.80 11.41
C SER A 147 3.86 13.07 12.76
N ASP A 148 3.02 12.03 12.80
CA ASP A 148 2.72 11.26 14.00
C ASP A 148 3.68 10.06 14.22
N ILE A 149 4.55 9.71 13.26
CA ILE A 149 5.47 8.55 13.35
C ILE A 149 6.29 8.59 14.63
N HIS A 150 6.71 9.76 15.08
CA HIS A 150 7.53 9.90 16.29
C HIS A 150 6.81 9.47 17.58
N GLU A 151 5.49 9.48 17.60
CA GLU A 151 4.67 9.03 18.76
C GLU A 151 4.63 7.51 18.85
N VAL A 152 4.72 6.84 17.70
CA VAL A 152 4.50 5.39 17.57
C VAL A 152 5.73 4.61 17.08
N GLU A 153 6.88 5.27 16.99
CA GLU A 153 8.14 4.66 16.54
C GLU A 153 8.49 3.38 17.33
N LYS A 154 8.17 3.36 18.63
CA LYS A 154 8.42 2.17 19.47
C LYS A 154 7.56 1.00 19.08
N ASN A 155 6.27 1.21 18.79
CA ASN A 155 5.37 0.17 18.35
C ASN A 155 5.85 -0.41 17.02
N ILE A 156 6.17 0.47 16.05
CA ILE A 156 6.66 0.07 14.73
C ILE A 156 7.97 -0.74 14.86
N ASN A 157 8.89 -0.31 15.71
CA ASN A 157 10.14 -1.04 15.95
C ASN A 157 9.93 -2.42 16.60
N SER A 158 8.86 -2.61 17.36
CA SER A 158 8.54 -3.89 18.02
C SER A 158 7.89 -4.90 17.11
N TRP A 159 7.31 -4.47 15.98
CA TRP A 159 6.67 -5.38 15.03
C TRP A 159 7.72 -6.26 14.34
N PRO A 160 7.38 -7.51 14.01
CA PRO A 160 8.26 -8.33 13.18
C PRO A 160 8.23 -7.86 11.73
N GLY A 161 9.27 -8.21 10.96
CA GLY A 161 9.34 -7.90 9.53
C GLY A 161 9.45 -6.41 9.20
N TRP A 162 9.19 -6.10 7.95
CA TRP A 162 9.26 -4.74 7.41
C TRP A 162 7.93 -4.03 7.45
N VAL A 163 8.00 -2.69 7.58
CA VAL A 163 6.87 -1.78 7.45
C VAL A 163 7.06 -0.94 6.20
N VAL A 164 6.04 -0.85 5.37
CA VAL A 164 6.05 -0.04 4.16
C VAL A 164 5.17 1.19 4.37
N PHE A 165 5.72 2.36 4.17
CA PHE A 165 4.99 3.63 4.21
C PHE A 165 4.63 4.06 2.78
N PRO A 166 3.35 4.04 2.38
CA PRO A 166 2.96 4.52 1.06
C PRO A 166 2.92 6.05 1.00
N HIS A 167 2.99 6.59 -0.20
CA HIS A 167 2.77 8.01 -0.50
C HIS A 167 3.66 8.94 0.35
N LEU A 168 4.97 8.63 0.42
CA LEU A 168 5.94 9.42 1.20
C LEU A 168 5.52 9.57 2.67
N ALA A 169 4.98 8.48 3.27
CA ALA A 169 4.44 8.43 4.62
C ALA A 169 3.29 9.43 4.89
N GLN A 170 2.66 9.97 3.84
CA GLN A 170 1.48 10.85 3.90
C GLN A 170 1.65 12.05 4.84
N PHE A 171 2.84 12.63 4.90
CA PHE A 171 3.03 13.86 5.65
C PHE A 171 2.02 14.91 5.20
N GLN A 172 1.42 15.58 6.15
CA GLN A 172 0.61 16.75 5.85
C GLN A 172 1.52 17.89 5.34
N ARG A 173 0.93 18.81 4.61
CA ARG A 173 1.61 19.95 3.99
C ARG A 173 2.65 20.60 4.91
N THR A 174 3.71 21.13 4.32
CA THR A 174 4.83 21.80 5.01
C THR A 174 5.76 20.87 5.81
N VAL A 175 5.94 19.64 5.37
CA VAL A 175 6.96 18.77 5.96
C VAL A 175 8.37 19.34 5.75
N THR A 176 9.18 19.29 6.79
CA THR A 176 10.61 19.62 6.72
C THR A 176 11.45 18.48 7.29
N THR A 177 12.70 18.37 6.84
CA THR A 177 13.63 17.33 7.30
C THR A 177 13.95 17.43 8.81
N GLN A 178 13.63 18.55 9.44
CA GLN A 178 13.82 18.77 10.88
C GLN A 178 12.61 18.35 11.73
N GLN A 179 11.49 18.00 11.13
CA GLN A 179 10.32 17.55 11.87
C GLN A 179 10.58 16.20 12.56
N ARG A 180 10.04 16.03 13.77
CA ARG A 180 10.24 14.82 14.57
C ARG A 180 9.76 13.55 13.85
N GLY A 181 8.63 13.62 13.15
CA GLY A 181 8.11 12.51 12.35
C GLY A 181 9.07 12.11 11.24
N PHE A 182 9.64 13.08 10.52
CA PHE A 182 10.63 12.82 9.46
C PHE A 182 11.91 12.19 10.05
N THR A 183 12.43 12.73 11.15
CA THR A 183 13.59 12.16 11.84
C THR A 183 13.33 10.72 12.34
N SER A 184 12.10 10.40 12.76
CA SER A 184 11.73 9.04 13.16
C SER A 184 11.64 8.11 11.96
N LEU A 185 11.09 8.58 10.85
CA LEU A 185 11.02 7.82 9.61
C LEU A 185 12.43 7.47 9.10
N THR A 186 13.34 8.44 9.03
CA THR A 186 14.73 8.19 8.59
C THR A 186 15.44 7.20 9.51
N ARG A 187 15.25 7.29 10.84
CA ARG A 187 15.79 6.27 11.76
C ARG A 187 15.23 4.87 11.52
N LEU A 188 13.96 4.72 11.16
CA LEU A 188 13.38 3.43 10.81
C LEU A 188 13.98 2.88 9.52
N ILE A 189 14.23 3.74 8.53
CA ILE A 189 14.90 3.38 7.27
C ILE A 189 16.35 2.96 7.54
N ASP A 190 17.12 3.73 8.29
CA ASP A 190 18.52 3.45 8.63
C ASP A 190 18.71 2.13 9.37
N ARG A 191 17.68 1.66 10.07
CA ARG A 191 17.65 0.36 10.78
C ARG A 191 17.15 -0.78 9.91
N ASP A 192 16.95 -0.58 8.62
CA ASP A 192 16.36 -1.55 7.70
C ASP A 192 14.98 -2.07 8.18
N LYS A 193 14.24 -1.20 8.89
CA LYS A 193 12.91 -1.51 9.44
C LYS A 193 11.79 -1.03 8.53
N ALA A 194 12.03 0.00 7.75
CA ALA A 194 11.02 0.67 6.95
C ALA A 194 11.43 0.86 5.49
N TRP A 195 10.44 0.79 4.64
CA TRP A 195 10.50 1.18 3.23
C TRP A 195 9.49 2.29 2.97
N VAL A 196 9.81 3.19 2.05
CA VAL A 196 8.92 4.27 1.64
C VAL A 196 8.60 4.16 0.17
N LYS A 197 7.31 4.14 -0.18
CA LYS A 197 6.88 4.25 -1.58
C LYS A 197 6.84 5.72 -1.98
N ILE A 198 7.62 6.08 -2.98
CA ILE A 198 7.59 7.40 -3.60
C ILE A 198 6.43 7.39 -4.61
N SER A 199 5.22 7.47 -4.10
CA SER A 199 3.97 7.49 -4.85
C SER A 199 3.13 8.69 -4.44
N ALA A 200 2.24 9.15 -5.33
CA ALA A 200 1.37 10.29 -5.11
C ALA A 200 2.08 11.54 -4.52
N PRO A 201 3.24 11.99 -5.06
CA PRO A 201 3.99 13.11 -4.50
C PRO A 201 3.20 14.42 -4.46
N TYR A 202 2.14 14.53 -5.26
CA TYR A 202 1.20 15.65 -5.25
C TYR A 202 0.47 15.82 -3.89
N ILE A 203 0.43 14.82 -3.03
CA ILE A 203 -0.14 14.93 -1.68
C ILE A 203 0.67 15.92 -0.82
N LEU A 204 1.99 15.97 -1.02
CA LEU A 204 2.89 16.87 -0.30
C LEU A 204 2.94 18.26 -0.91
N SER A 205 2.60 18.40 -2.18
CA SER A 205 2.65 19.69 -2.88
C SER A 205 1.41 20.52 -2.62
N PRO A 206 1.51 21.77 -2.15
CA PRO A 206 0.39 22.67 -1.96
C PRO A 206 -0.42 22.94 -3.24
N ASN A 207 0.24 22.84 -4.39
CA ASN A 207 -0.32 23.17 -5.71
C ASN A 207 -0.55 21.95 -6.60
N ASN A 208 -0.44 20.74 -6.05
CA ASN A 208 -0.44 19.47 -6.81
C ASN A 208 0.61 19.47 -7.95
N ASN A 209 1.71 20.17 -7.77
CA ASN A 209 2.78 20.28 -8.75
C ASN A 209 3.89 19.29 -8.41
N LEU A 210 4.23 18.39 -9.35
CA LEU A 210 5.29 17.38 -9.19
C LEU A 210 6.70 17.99 -9.21
N ASP A 211 6.85 19.18 -9.75
CA ASP A 211 8.13 19.92 -9.83
C ASP A 211 8.38 20.79 -8.57
N ASP A 212 7.64 20.54 -7.50
CA ASP A 212 7.77 21.26 -6.25
C ASP A 212 9.13 20.97 -5.61
N GLN A 213 9.91 22.02 -5.36
CA GLN A 213 11.24 21.89 -4.75
C GLN A 213 11.18 21.26 -3.37
N GLU A 214 10.15 21.56 -2.57
CA GLU A 214 9.97 21.01 -1.24
C GLU A 214 9.78 19.48 -1.29
N VAL A 215 9.02 18.98 -2.27
CA VAL A 215 8.84 17.54 -2.49
C VAL A 215 10.18 16.89 -2.88
N THR A 216 10.95 17.54 -3.74
CA THR A 216 12.27 17.05 -4.15
C THR A 216 13.23 16.98 -2.97
N GLU A 217 13.26 17.99 -2.10
CA GLU A 217 14.09 18.00 -0.90
C GLU A 217 13.77 16.85 0.07
N ILE A 218 12.48 16.53 0.24
CA ILE A 218 12.02 15.41 1.09
C ILE A 218 12.42 14.06 0.50
N ILE A 219 12.35 13.90 -0.82
CA ILE A 219 12.70 12.64 -1.49
C ILE A 219 14.21 12.38 -1.47
N THR A 220 15.02 13.45 -1.47
CA THR A 220 16.48 13.34 -1.57
C THR A 220 17.19 13.35 -0.23
N ALA A 221 16.49 13.67 0.86
CA ALA A 221 17.02 13.69 2.21
C ALA A 221 17.07 12.31 2.86
#